data_e4873ebee795031a67ca9443a52bca0c
#
_entry.id   e4873ebee795031a67ca9443a52bca0c
#
_cell.length_a   1.000
_cell.length_b   1.000
_cell.length_c   1.000
_cell.angle_alpha   90.00
_cell.angle_beta   90.00
_cell.angle_gamma   90.00
#
_symmetry.space_group_name_H-M   'P 1'
#
loop_
_entity.id
_entity.type
_entity.pdbx_description
1 polymer ?
#
loop_
_entity_poly.entity_id
_entity_poly.type
_entity_poly.pdbx_seq_one_letter_code
_entity_poly.pdbx_strand_id
1 'polypeptide(L)'
;LTITVRHEPWKNRFYRSYEKKDWRYMRKTAEFTSANVNSRMAWQYGRIDVRFKMTGGKGLWPAVWTLGEAAGLGWPGQGEIDIMEYFALRGDRFANVLHIKNHKTGKHKQFGNGEVQLLDDDLLGKFHIASAVWDENKVSWYLDGVKTFEVRRDEEIGWDLENPQYFKANFAIGGDGGGKIDPAIQKADFVLDYVRIYQ
;
A
#
# COMPACT_ATOMS: atom_id res chain seq x y z
N LEU A 1 9.17 9.90 10.09
CA LEU A 1 8.41 10.48 8.98
C LEU A 1 6.93 10.49 9.32
N THR A 2 6.24 11.61 9.05
CA THR A 2 4.78 11.69 9.17
C THR A 2 4.20 12.09 7.82
N ILE A 3 3.26 11.31 7.32
CA ILE A 3 2.42 11.65 6.18
C ILE A 3 1.09 12.11 6.75
N THR A 4 0.68 13.33 6.40
CA THR A 4 -0.53 13.95 6.93
C THR A 4 -1.54 14.16 5.81
N VAL A 5 -2.75 13.61 5.97
CA VAL A 5 -3.92 14.03 5.21
C VAL A 5 -4.44 15.33 5.85
N ARG A 6 -4.69 16.36 5.04
CA ARG A 6 -5.29 17.63 5.48
C ARG A 6 -6.47 18.01 4.61
N HIS A 7 -7.54 18.46 5.25
CA HIS A 7 -8.64 19.10 4.55
C HIS A 7 -8.24 20.55 4.24
N GLU A 8 -7.73 20.74 3.06
CA GLU A 8 -7.32 22.07 2.55
C GLU A 8 -7.54 22.12 1.04
N PRO A 9 -8.25 23.11 0.53
CA PRO A 9 -8.46 23.26 -0.90
C PRO A 9 -7.13 23.53 -1.61
N TRP A 10 -6.81 22.70 -2.59
CA TRP A 10 -5.58 22.83 -3.36
C TRP A 10 -5.87 22.93 -4.85
N LYS A 11 -5.29 23.95 -5.50
CA LYS A 11 -5.41 24.12 -6.95
C LYS A 11 -4.53 23.10 -7.67
N ASN A 12 -5.16 22.27 -8.49
CA ASN A 12 -4.42 21.31 -9.31
C ASN A 12 -3.72 22.00 -10.47
N ARG A 13 -2.39 22.12 -10.38
CA ARG A 13 -1.54 22.75 -11.41
C ARG A 13 -1.45 21.93 -12.69
N PHE A 14 -1.80 20.64 -12.62
CA PHE A 14 -1.76 19.69 -13.74
C PHE A 14 -3.13 19.47 -14.39
N TYR A 15 -4.17 20.21 -13.93
CA TYR A 15 -5.51 20.08 -14.49
C TYR A 15 -5.52 20.25 -16.03
N ARG A 16 -6.23 19.34 -16.70
CA ARG A 16 -6.48 19.34 -18.15
C ARG A 16 -7.96 19.18 -18.42
N SER A 17 -8.60 20.18 -19.00
CA SER A 17 -10.05 20.20 -19.22
C SER A 17 -10.55 19.07 -20.13
N TYR A 18 -9.73 18.56 -21.00
CA TYR A 18 -10.02 17.48 -21.94
C TYR A 18 -9.79 16.08 -21.35
N GLU A 19 -9.05 15.96 -20.23
CA GLU A 19 -8.76 14.66 -19.61
C GLU A 19 -9.99 14.12 -18.88
N LYS A 20 -10.36 12.85 -19.14
CA LYS A 20 -11.52 12.17 -18.56
C LYS A 20 -11.19 10.84 -17.88
N LYS A 21 -9.96 10.37 -18.02
CA LYS A 21 -9.55 9.04 -17.55
C LYS A 21 -8.52 9.09 -16.44
N ASP A 22 -7.60 10.03 -16.50
CA ASP A 22 -6.51 10.15 -15.54
C ASP A 22 -6.92 11.10 -14.40
N TRP A 23 -7.21 10.53 -13.23
CA TRP A 23 -7.63 11.26 -12.04
C TRP A 23 -6.71 12.42 -11.65
N ARG A 24 -5.42 12.34 -11.96
CA ARG A 24 -4.41 13.38 -11.67
C ARG A 24 -4.71 14.70 -12.37
N TYR A 25 -5.40 14.66 -13.48
CA TYR A 25 -5.66 15.80 -14.34
C TYR A 25 -7.14 16.20 -14.43
N MET A 26 -8.05 15.39 -13.91
CA MET A 26 -9.50 15.53 -14.14
C MET A 26 -10.15 16.66 -13.34
N ARG A 27 -9.60 17.04 -12.21
CA ARG A 27 -10.20 18.01 -11.29
C ARG A 27 -9.34 19.28 -11.19
N LYS A 28 -10.00 20.45 -11.21
CA LYS A 28 -9.34 21.75 -11.03
C LYS A 28 -8.78 21.95 -9.62
N THR A 29 -9.47 21.37 -8.66
CA THR A 29 -9.14 21.49 -7.22
C THR A 29 -9.22 20.13 -6.57
N ALA A 30 -8.43 19.91 -5.54
CA ALA A 30 -8.57 18.84 -4.57
C ALA A 30 -9.02 19.45 -3.23
N GLU A 31 -9.85 18.73 -2.48
CA GLU A 31 -10.29 19.16 -1.14
C GLU A 31 -9.30 18.75 -0.06
N PHE A 32 -8.49 17.75 -0.35
CA PHE A 32 -7.51 17.18 0.57
C PHE A 32 -6.12 17.16 -0.07
N THR A 33 -5.11 17.32 0.76
CA THR A 33 -3.72 17.06 0.42
C THR A 33 -3.19 15.90 1.23
N SER A 34 -2.22 15.18 0.67
CA SER A 34 -1.48 14.09 1.30
C SER A 34 -0.15 13.88 0.60
N ALA A 35 0.55 12.77 0.90
CA ALA A 35 1.81 12.45 0.25
C ALA A 35 1.95 10.97 -0.07
N ASN A 36 2.81 10.71 -1.06
CA ASN A 36 3.37 9.41 -1.39
C ASN A 36 4.90 9.54 -1.34
N VAL A 37 5.56 8.61 -0.67
CA VAL A 37 7.02 8.59 -0.50
C VAL A 37 7.56 7.27 -1.05
N ASN A 38 8.65 7.34 -1.81
CA ASN A 38 9.32 6.18 -2.37
C ASN A 38 10.78 6.13 -1.91
N SER A 39 11.32 4.92 -1.71
CA SER A 39 12.77 4.77 -1.58
C SER A 39 13.47 5.07 -2.92
N ARG A 40 14.71 5.52 -2.85
CA ARG A 40 15.56 5.72 -4.03
C ARG A 40 16.29 4.44 -4.46
N MET A 41 16.33 3.46 -3.59
CA MET A 41 16.95 2.17 -3.82
C MET A 41 15.88 1.10 -3.92
N ALA A 42 16.15 0.12 -4.76
CA ALA A 42 15.43 -1.14 -4.84
C ALA A 42 16.38 -2.27 -4.42
N TRP A 43 15.82 -3.37 -3.92
CA TRP A 43 16.57 -4.55 -3.51
C TRP A 43 15.79 -5.81 -3.87
N GLN A 44 16.51 -6.89 -4.12
CA GLN A 44 15.95 -8.18 -4.43
C GLN A 44 16.01 -9.08 -3.20
N TYR A 45 14.86 -9.63 -2.80
CA TYR A 45 14.71 -10.54 -1.68
C TYR A 45 15.13 -9.96 -0.31
N GLY A 46 14.77 -10.67 0.74
CA GLY A 46 15.08 -10.29 2.10
C GLY A 46 13.86 -10.00 2.96
N ARG A 47 14.06 -9.15 3.95
CA ARG A 47 13.02 -8.74 4.89
C ARG A 47 12.93 -7.22 4.95
N ILE A 48 11.71 -6.72 5.04
CA ILE A 48 11.42 -5.33 5.36
C ILE A 48 10.57 -5.27 6.61
N ASP A 49 10.97 -4.43 7.57
CA ASP A 49 10.20 -4.10 8.77
C ASP A 49 9.82 -2.62 8.73
N VAL A 50 8.55 -2.34 8.88
CA VAL A 50 8.02 -0.98 8.95
C VAL A 50 7.33 -0.79 10.29
N ARG A 51 7.88 0.08 11.15
CA ARG A 51 7.23 0.45 12.40
C ARG A 51 6.39 1.69 12.16
N PHE A 52 5.08 1.55 12.33
CA PHE A 52 4.12 2.57 11.98
C PHE A 52 3.08 2.79 13.08
N LYS A 53 2.44 3.96 13.02
CA LYS A 53 1.25 4.33 13.78
C LYS A 53 0.33 5.15 12.89
N MET A 54 -0.98 4.93 12.95
CA MET A 54 -1.92 5.62 12.10
C MET A 54 -3.18 6.06 12.83
N THR A 55 -3.81 7.10 12.28
CA THR A 55 -5.17 7.51 12.60
C THR A 55 -6.13 6.75 11.71
N GLY A 56 -7.15 6.13 12.29
CA GLY A 56 -8.25 5.50 11.55
C GLY A 56 -9.38 6.47 11.25
N GLY A 57 -10.33 6.04 10.45
CA GLY A 57 -11.55 6.78 10.14
C GLY A 57 -12.02 6.58 8.69
N LYS A 58 -13.32 6.81 8.47
CA LYS A 58 -13.95 6.63 7.15
C LYS A 58 -13.30 7.51 6.09
N GLY A 59 -12.91 6.90 5.00
CA GLY A 59 -12.24 7.58 3.90
C GLY A 59 -10.72 7.47 3.93
N LEU A 60 -10.09 7.05 5.04
CA LEU A 60 -8.65 6.95 5.16
C LEU A 60 -8.13 5.62 4.61
N TRP A 61 -7.00 5.67 3.89
CA TRP A 61 -6.37 4.52 3.26
C TRP A 61 -4.83 4.67 3.29
N PRO A 62 -4.20 4.52 4.45
CA PRO A 62 -2.75 4.42 4.55
C PRO A 62 -2.26 3.05 4.09
N ALA A 63 -1.10 3.05 3.42
CA ALA A 63 -0.46 1.84 2.94
C ALA A 63 1.06 1.94 3.03
N VAL A 64 1.70 0.79 3.30
CA VAL A 64 3.13 0.55 3.11
C VAL A 64 3.29 -0.69 2.24
N TRP A 65 4.03 -0.56 1.16
CA TRP A 65 4.11 -1.54 0.09
C TRP A 65 5.42 -1.46 -0.69
N THR A 66 5.64 -2.39 -1.58
CA THR A 66 6.75 -2.37 -2.51
C THR A 66 6.25 -2.53 -3.94
N LEU A 67 7.02 -2.02 -4.89
CA LEU A 67 6.76 -2.19 -6.31
C LEU A 67 8.06 -2.55 -7.04
N GLY A 68 7.99 -3.49 -7.97
CA GLY A 68 9.14 -3.92 -8.74
C GLY A 68 9.69 -2.85 -9.66
N GLU A 69 11.01 -2.69 -9.64
CA GLU A 69 11.75 -1.82 -10.56
C GLU A 69 12.05 -2.60 -11.84
N ALA A 70 11.05 -2.72 -12.71
CA ALA A 70 11.15 -3.46 -13.97
C ALA A 70 10.81 -2.55 -15.14
N ALA A 71 11.86 -2.05 -15.83
CA ALA A 71 11.69 -1.19 -16.99
C ALA A 71 10.91 -1.93 -18.10
N GLY A 72 9.87 -1.28 -18.60
CA GLY A 72 9.05 -1.82 -19.70
C GLY A 72 7.96 -2.81 -19.29
N LEU A 73 7.94 -3.28 -18.04
CA LEU A 73 6.81 -4.03 -17.51
C LEU A 73 5.82 -3.05 -16.86
N GLY A 74 4.60 -3.03 -17.36
CA GLY A 74 3.52 -2.32 -16.69
C GLY A 74 2.99 -3.12 -15.49
N TRP A 75 2.27 -2.44 -14.61
CA TRP A 75 1.52 -3.10 -13.55
C TRP A 75 0.49 -4.10 -14.13
N PRO A 76 0.33 -5.29 -13.55
CA PRO A 76 0.97 -5.83 -12.35
C PRO A 76 2.24 -6.66 -12.62
N GLY A 77 2.77 -6.70 -13.83
CA GLY A 77 3.96 -7.49 -14.19
C GLY A 77 5.27 -7.03 -13.53
N GLN A 78 5.24 -5.90 -12.83
CA GLN A 78 6.36 -5.45 -12.01
C GLN A 78 6.45 -6.23 -10.69
N GLY A 79 5.35 -6.83 -10.22
CA GLY A 79 5.20 -7.41 -8.88
C GLY A 79 5.01 -6.33 -7.81
N GLU A 80 3.98 -6.49 -6.97
CA GLU A 80 3.67 -5.56 -5.87
C GLU A 80 3.39 -6.36 -4.61
N ILE A 81 4.04 -6.00 -3.50
CA ILE A 81 3.84 -6.59 -2.18
C ILE A 81 3.26 -5.52 -1.27
N ASP A 82 1.98 -5.63 -0.92
CA ASP A 82 1.37 -4.76 0.08
C ASP A 82 1.65 -5.32 1.47
N ILE A 83 2.54 -4.63 2.19
CA ILE A 83 3.00 -5.05 3.51
C ILE A 83 1.90 -4.79 4.53
N MET A 84 1.22 -3.66 4.39
CA MET A 84 0.04 -3.29 5.16
C MET A 84 -0.80 -2.28 4.37
N GLU A 85 -2.07 -2.58 4.19
CA GLU A 85 -3.07 -1.65 3.70
C GLU A 85 -4.24 -1.60 4.68
N TYR A 86 -4.56 -0.41 5.19
CA TYR A 86 -5.74 -0.21 6.01
C TYR A 86 -6.90 0.27 5.12
N PHE A 87 -8.02 -0.44 5.15
CA PHE A 87 -9.19 -0.15 4.35
C PHE A 87 -10.34 0.35 5.25
N ALA A 88 -10.46 1.66 5.42
CA ALA A 88 -11.56 2.24 6.19
C ALA A 88 -12.97 1.88 5.65
N LEU A 89 -13.08 1.56 4.36
CA LEU A 89 -14.33 1.08 3.75
C LEU A 89 -14.79 -0.27 4.35
N ARG A 90 -13.85 -1.07 4.82
CA ARG A 90 -14.09 -2.43 5.35
C ARG A 90 -14.07 -2.52 6.88
N GLY A 91 -14.12 -1.38 7.58
CA GLY A 91 -13.96 -1.29 9.03
C GLY A 91 -12.50 -1.21 9.45
N ASP A 92 -12.20 -1.46 10.73
CA ASP A 92 -10.84 -1.38 11.28
C ASP A 92 -10.04 -2.65 10.95
N ARG A 93 -9.81 -2.88 9.66
CA ARG A 93 -9.11 -4.05 9.13
C ARG A 93 -7.97 -3.62 8.24
N PHE A 94 -6.90 -4.42 8.24
CA PHE A 94 -5.84 -4.27 7.27
C PHE A 94 -5.69 -5.53 6.43
N ALA A 95 -5.08 -5.41 5.28
CA ALA A 95 -4.76 -6.52 4.41
C ALA A 95 -3.27 -6.61 4.12
N ASN A 96 -2.81 -7.84 3.86
CA ASN A 96 -1.57 -8.15 3.18
C ASN A 96 -1.94 -8.68 1.79
N VAL A 97 -1.34 -8.14 0.75
CA VAL A 97 -1.69 -8.49 -0.62
C VAL A 97 -0.43 -8.68 -1.47
N LEU A 98 -0.53 -9.60 -2.42
CA LEU A 98 0.42 -9.77 -3.51
C LEU A 98 -0.30 -9.54 -4.82
N HIS A 99 0.23 -8.65 -5.66
CA HIS A 99 -0.24 -8.44 -7.02
C HIS A 99 0.85 -8.86 -8.01
N ILE A 100 0.50 -9.81 -8.89
CA ILE A 100 1.36 -10.30 -9.97
C ILE A 100 0.57 -10.45 -11.26
N LYS A 101 1.27 -10.62 -12.36
CA LYS A 101 0.69 -10.99 -13.64
C LYS A 101 0.56 -12.50 -13.72
N ASN A 102 -0.59 -13.00 -14.07
CA ASN A 102 -0.73 -14.38 -14.47
C ASN A 102 -0.12 -14.56 -15.86
N HIS A 103 1.01 -15.25 -15.96
CA HIS A 103 1.79 -15.37 -17.19
C HIS A 103 1.05 -16.19 -18.28
N LYS A 104 0.16 -17.11 -17.90
CA LYS A 104 -0.66 -17.88 -18.86
C LYS A 104 -1.75 -17.03 -19.51
N THR A 105 -2.40 -16.17 -18.73
CA THR A 105 -3.56 -15.39 -19.19
C THR A 105 -3.23 -13.93 -19.52
N GLY A 106 -2.06 -13.45 -19.11
CA GLY A 106 -1.68 -12.05 -19.21
C GLY A 106 -2.44 -11.10 -18.26
N LYS A 107 -3.35 -11.63 -17.44
CA LYS A 107 -4.23 -10.84 -16.57
C LYS A 107 -3.63 -10.62 -15.19
N HIS A 108 -4.11 -9.60 -14.50
CA HIS A 108 -3.83 -9.37 -13.10
C HIS A 108 -4.30 -10.56 -12.24
N LYS A 109 -3.43 -10.99 -11.34
CA LYS A 109 -3.71 -11.97 -10.29
C LYS A 109 -3.38 -11.36 -8.94
N GLN A 110 -4.32 -11.44 -8.03
CA GLN A 110 -4.19 -10.98 -6.66
C GLN A 110 -4.28 -12.17 -5.70
N PHE A 111 -3.40 -12.18 -4.70
CA PHE A 111 -3.48 -13.03 -3.53
C PHE A 111 -3.56 -12.13 -2.31
N GLY A 112 -4.50 -12.37 -1.43
CA GLY A 112 -4.67 -11.58 -0.22
C GLY A 112 -5.26 -12.43 0.89
N ASN A 113 -4.97 -12.07 2.13
CA ASN A 113 -5.56 -12.70 3.29
C ASN A 113 -7.02 -12.28 3.52
N GLY A 114 -7.56 -11.52 2.58
CA GLY A 114 -8.92 -11.01 2.62
C GLY A 114 -9.11 -9.91 3.65
N GLU A 115 -8.77 -10.16 4.88
CA GLU A 115 -8.90 -9.20 5.99
C GLU A 115 -8.28 -9.81 7.24
N VAL A 116 -7.18 -9.24 7.74
CA VAL A 116 -6.71 -9.54 9.08
C VAL A 116 -7.55 -8.73 10.04
N GLN A 117 -8.45 -9.39 10.73
CA GLN A 117 -9.11 -8.79 11.89
C GLN A 117 -8.11 -8.84 13.04
N LEU A 118 -7.71 -7.70 13.52
CA LEU A 118 -7.04 -7.64 14.80
C LEU A 118 -8.06 -8.03 15.88
N LEU A 119 -7.62 -8.90 16.77
CA LEU A 119 -8.48 -9.42 17.85
C LEU A 119 -8.88 -8.34 18.87
N ASP A 120 -8.19 -7.20 18.86
CA ASP A 120 -8.47 -6.04 19.69
C ASP A 120 -8.51 -4.78 18.81
N ASP A 121 -9.30 -3.78 19.18
CA ASP A 121 -9.45 -2.46 18.55
C ASP A 121 -8.15 -1.61 18.54
N ASP A 122 -7.00 -2.25 18.68
CA ASP A 122 -5.73 -1.65 19.07
C ASP A 122 -4.80 -1.29 17.89
N LEU A 123 -5.19 -1.54 16.62
CA LEU A 123 -4.36 -1.15 15.47
C LEU A 123 -4.18 0.37 15.37
N LEU A 124 -5.16 1.11 15.84
CA LEU A 124 -5.19 2.55 15.72
C LEU A 124 -4.54 3.23 16.93
N GLY A 125 -3.73 4.26 16.67
CA GLY A 125 -3.17 5.09 17.74
C GLY A 125 -1.95 4.51 18.46
N LYS A 126 -1.56 3.27 18.19
CA LYS A 126 -0.35 2.62 18.74
C LYS A 126 0.68 2.33 17.64
N PHE A 127 1.91 2.07 18.04
CA PHE A 127 2.95 1.62 17.11
C PHE A 127 2.92 0.11 16.95
N HIS A 128 2.88 -0.32 15.69
CA HIS A 128 2.97 -1.72 15.26
C HIS A 128 4.14 -1.91 14.30
N ILE A 129 4.56 -3.15 14.09
CA ILE A 129 5.58 -3.51 13.12
C ILE A 129 4.95 -4.44 12.09
N ALA A 130 4.71 -3.91 10.88
CA ALA A 130 4.36 -4.73 9.74
C ALA A 130 5.64 -5.18 9.03
N SER A 131 5.71 -6.46 8.66
CA SER A 131 6.87 -7.02 8.00
C SER A 131 6.47 -7.86 6.80
N ALA A 132 7.32 -7.85 5.77
CA ALA A 132 7.30 -8.83 4.69
C ALA A 132 8.67 -9.47 4.55
N VAL A 133 8.68 -10.79 4.36
CA VAL A 133 9.86 -11.59 4.05
C VAL A 133 9.61 -12.29 2.74
N TRP A 134 10.47 -12.07 1.74
CA TRP A 134 10.31 -12.73 0.46
C TRP A 134 11.62 -13.24 -0.10
N ASP A 135 11.51 -14.33 -0.80
CA ASP A 135 12.59 -15.01 -1.52
C ASP A 135 12.10 -15.44 -2.91
N GLU A 136 12.87 -16.26 -3.60
CA GLU A 136 12.54 -16.80 -4.92
C GLU A 136 11.29 -17.70 -4.94
N ASN A 137 10.86 -18.20 -3.76
CA ASN A 137 9.83 -19.24 -3.63
C ASN A 137 8.56 -18.76 -2.95
N LYS A 138 8.62 -17.68 -2.15
CA LYS A 138 7.48 -17.24 -1.35
C LYS A 138 7.60 -15.80 -0.88
N VAL A 139 6.45 -15.31 -0.43
CA VAL A 139 6.32 -14.11 0.39
C VAL A 139 5.56 -14.46 1.66
N SER A 140 6.03 -14.01 2.81
CA SER A 140 5.38 -14.18 4.12
C SER A 140 5.23 -12.83 4.81
N TRP A 141 4.06 -12.54 5.38
CA TRP A 141 3.75 -11.31 6.09
C TRP A 141 3.61 -11.55 7.59
N TYR A 142 3.93 -10.51 8.35
CA TYR A 142 3.85 -10.54 9.81
C TYR A 142 3.33 -9.20 10.34
N LEU A 143 2.59 -9.25 11.45
CA LEU A 143 2.28 -8.09 12.28
C LEU A 143 2.77 -8.38 13.70
N ASP A 144 3.61 -7.49 14.25
CA ASP A 144 4.20 -7.62 15.60
C ASP A 144 4.84 -9.00 15.84
N GLY A 145 5.49 -9.55 14.80
CA GLY A 145 6.15 -10.84 14.83
C GLY A 145 5.24 -12.05 14.59
N VAL A 146 3.93 -11.87 14.55
CA VAL A 146 2.96 -12.96 14.27
C VAL A 146 2.73 -13.04 12.77
N LYS A 147 2.89 -14.23 12.19
CA LYS A 147 2.63 -14.46 10.76
C LYS A 147 1.13 -14.27 10.47
N THR A 148 0.82 -13.40 9.52
CA THR A 148 -0.54 -13.08 9.10
C THR A 148 -0.93 -13.78 7.80
N PHE A 149 0.03 -13.93 6.88
CA PHE A 149 -0.23 -14.51 5.57
C PHE A 149 1.04 -15.11 4.94
N GLU A 150 0.87 -15.99 3.96
CA GLU A 150 1.96 -16.52 3.12
C GLU A 150 1.42 -16.87 1.73
N VAL A 151 2.16 -16.51 0.69
CA VAL A 151 1.93 -16.93 -0.69
C VAL A 151 3.18 -17.63 -1.18
N ARG A 152 3.02 -18.81 -1.77
CA ARG A 152 4.11 -19.54 -2.41
C ARG A 152 4.08 -19.34 -3.91
N ARG A 153 5.26 -19.37 -4.50
CA ARG A 153 5.43 -19.38 -5.96
C ARG A 153 4.58 -20.49 -6.58
N ASP A 154 3.90 -20.13 -7.64
CA ASP A 154 3.13 -21.05 -8.46
C ASP A 154 3.66 -20.96 -9.89
N GLU A 155 4.32 -22.02 -10.36
CA GLU A 155 4.93 -22.08 -11.69
C GLU A 155 3.89 -21.98 -12.82
N GLU A 156 2.64 -22.30 -12.53
CA GLU A 156 1.57 -22.16 -13.52
C GLU A 156 1.07 -20.72 -13.66
N ILE A 157 1.16 -19.93 -12.62
CA ILE A 157 0.71 -18.53 -12.60
C ILE A 157 1.86 -17.61 -12.98
N GLY A 158 3.08 -17.92 -12.53
CA GLY A 158 4.29 -17.07 -12.66
C GLY A 158 4.65 -16.38 -11.37
N TRP A 159 5.79 -15.68 -11.37
CA TRP A 159 6.34 -15.01 -10.17
C TRP A 159 7.08 -13.73 -10.54
N ASP A 160 6.43 -12.59 -10.38
CA ASP A 160 6.99 -11.29 -10.77
C ASP A 160 7.90 -10.66 -9.69
N LEU A 161 8.16 -11.37 -8.57
CA LEU A 161 9.01 -10.89 -7.47
C LEU A 161 10.51 -11.14 -7.66
N GLU A 162 10.91 -11.59 -8.83
CA GLU A 162 12.32 -11.66 -9.25
C GLU A 162 12.91 -10.27 -9.55
N ASN A 163 12.07 -9.28 -9.73
CA ASN A 163 12.50 -7.89 -9.92
C ASN A 163 12.86 -7.25 -8.57
N PRO A 164 13.92 -6.44 -8.51
CA PRO A 164 14.19 -5.63 -7.32
C PRO A 164 12.98 -4.78 -6.95
N GLN A 165 12.65 -4.73 -5.68
CA GLN A 165 11.50 -4.02 -5.14
C GLN A 165 11.92 -2.71 -4.49
N TYR A 166 11.28 -1.59 -4.79
CA TYR A 166 11.44 -0.34 -4.04
C TYR A 166 10.27 -0.09 -3.10
N PHE A 167 10.56 0.49 -1.95
CA PHE A 167 9.58 0.79 -0.91
C PHE A 167 8.72 1.99 -1.27
N LYS A 168 7.45 1.90 -0.90
CA LYS A 168 6.47 2.98 -1.02
C LYS A 168 5.65 3.10 0.25
N ALA A 169 5.32 4.34 0.61
CA ALA A 169 4.35 4.64 1.66
C ALA A 169 3.46 5.79 1.21
N ASN A 170 2.17 5.66 1.41
CA ASN A 170 1.22 6.72 1.11
C ASN A 170 0.09 6.75 2.13
N PHE A 171 -0.58 7.90 2.19
CA PHE A 171 -1.81 8.05 2.94
C PHE A 171 -2.90 8.57 2.01
N ALA A 172 -3.56 7.65 1.30
CA ALA A 172 -4.67 8.01 0.43
C ALA A 172 -5.92 8.36 1.24
N ILE A 173 -6.82 9.12 0.62
CA ILE A 173 -8.14 9.45 1.17
C ILE A 173 -9.20 9.31 0.09
N GLY A 174 -10.31 8.64 0.40
CA GLY A 174 -11.34 8.27 -0.57
C GLY A 174 -10.88 7.14 -1.49
N GLY A 175 -11.42 7.08 -2.69
CA GLY A 175 -11.11 6.05 -3.69
C GLY A 175 -11.61 4.65 -3.32
N ASP A 176 -11.03 3.63 -3.98
CA ASP A 176 -11.52 2.25 -3.86
C ASP A 176 -11.27 1.63 -2.49
N GLY A 177 -10.19 2.00 -1.80
CA GLY A 177 -9.85 1.49 -0.47
C GLY A 177 -10.44 2.32 0.68
N GLY A 178 -10.47 3.65 0.54
CA GLY A 178 -11.01 4.55 1.57
C GLY A 178 -12.53 4.69 1.54
N GLY A 179 -13.13 4.62 0.35
CA GLY A 179 -14.57 4.80 0.16
C GLY A 179 -15.03 6.23 0.41
N LYS A 180 -16.21 6.36 1.02
CA LYS A 180 -16.80 7.68 1.34
C LYS A 180 -16.01 8.35 2.47
N ILE A 181 -15.55 9.56 2.21
CA ILE A 181 -14.82 10.37 3.18
C ILE A 181 -15.78 10.89 4.25
N ASP A 182 -15.38 10.81 5.52
CA ASP A 182 -16.09 11.47 6.60
C ASP A 182 -15.85 12.99 6.49
N PRO A 183 -16.92 13.81 6.36
CA PRO A 183 -16.79 15.26 6.22
C PRO A 183 -16.19 15.93 7.48
N ALA A 184 -16.16 15.25 8.61
CA ALA A 184 -15.57 15.76 9.84
C ALA A 184 -14.02 15.69 9.84
N ILE A 185 -13.40 14.95 8.91
CA ILE A 185 -11.94 14.83 8.83
C ILE A 185 -11.33 16.18 8.45
N GLN A 186 -10.58 16.78 9.39
CA GLN A 186 -9.76 17.95 9.14
C GLN A 186 -8.28 17.58 8.97
N LYS A 187 -7.84 16.56 9.70
CA LYS A 187 -6.47 16.09 9.71
C LYS A 187 -6.41 14.63 10.15
N ALA A 188 -5.51 13.87 9.52
CA ALA A 188 -5.14 12.53 9.97
C ALA A 188 -3.65 12.30 9.74
N ASP A 189 -3.00 11.57 10.63
CA ASP A 189 -1.56 11.31 10.56
C ASP A 189 -1.26 9.83 10.39
N PHE A 190 -0.32 9.52 9.49
CA PHE A 190 0.32 8.24 9.33
C PHE A 190 1.82 8.41 9.62
N VAL A 191 2.26 7.83 10.72
CA VAL A 191 3.63 7.99 11.24
C VAL A 191 4.43 6.74 10.97
N LEU A 192 5.56 6.90 10.30
CA LEU A 192 6.58 5.87 10.12
C LEU A 192 7.76 6.22 11.05
N ASP A 193 8.00 5.37 12.05
CA ASP A 193 9.12 5.52 12.98
C ASP A 193 10.41 5.10 12.29
N TYR A 194 10.41 3.88 11.73
CA TYR A 194 11.51 3.40 10.89
C TYR A 194 11.01 2.48 9.76
N VAL A 195 11.86 2.36 8.75
CA VAL A 195 11.84 1.31 7.74
C VAL A 195 13.22 0.65 7.78
N ARG A 196 13.27 -0.66 7.99
CA ARG A 196 14.51 -1.44 8.04
C ARG A 196 14.47 -2.54 7.01
N ILE A 197 15.55 -2.69 6.27
CA ILE A 197 15.71 -3.68 5.21
C ILE A 197 16.89 -4.57 5.59
N TYR A 198 16.68 -5.87 5.48
CA TYR A 198 17.66 -6.90 5.77
C TYR A 198 17.79 -7.81 4.54
N GLN A 199 19.03 -8.00 4.11
CA GLN A 199 19.43 -8.88 3.00
C GLN A 199 20.36 -9.97 3.50
#